data_3fcb928d31150d6503db2a8ce7039b64
#
_entry.id   3fcb928d31150d6503db2a8ce7039b64
#
_cell.length_a   1.000
_cell.length_b   1.000
_cell.length_c   1.000
_cell.angle_alpha   90.00
_cell.angle_beta   90.00
_cell.angle_gamma   90.00
#
_symmetry.space_group_name_H-M   'P 1'
#
loop_
_entity.id
_entity.type
_entity.pdbx_description
1 polymer ?
#
loop_
_entity_poly.entity_id
_entity_poly.type
_entity_poly.pdbx_seq_one_letter_code
_entity_poly.pdbx_strand_id
1 'polypeptide(L)'
;ILNSTRHLSNVMIRMVEDQALTKEEYDTPGYWEQGARDIKAVIGKPIDAVFCGTDYLGTGRFEALYGPESQVIYFDRSEVPVCSTDIRAWALGHWDYIPSVCRDYYARRVLVLGSESTGKSTLVRNLALAYNTNYVSEAGRDTCDYAGGEDLMIAEDLYENLLRQKINVMETSKHSNRILFVDTDAVTTLFYSHFLLGDKQQELTVCTKLAEAI
;
A
#
# COMPACT_ATOMS: atom_id res chain seq x y z
N ILE A 1 -6.66 -6.02 -3.69
CA ILE A 1 -7.23 -7.20 -4.40
C ILE A 1 -6.66 -7.27 -5.81
N LEU A 2 -6.79 -6.23 -6.65
CA LEU A 2 -6.33 -6.27 -8.03
C LEU A 2 -4.86 -6.73 -8.16
N ASN A 3 -3.95 -6.13 -7.38
CA ASN A 3 -2.53 -6.49 -7.40
C ASN A 3 -2.26 -7.92 -6.88
N SER A 4 -3.09 -8.43 -5.97
CA SER A 4 -2.94 -9.78 -5.43
C SER A 4 -3.42 -10.87 -6.39
N THR A 5 -4.28 -10.55 -7.36
CA THR A 5 -4.93 -11.51 -8.23
C THR A 5 -4.60 -11.34 -9.72
N ARG A 6 -3.85 -10.28 -10.10
CA ARG A 6 -3.55 -9.97 -11.50
C ARG A 6 -2.82 -11.09 -12.28
N HIS A 7 -2.17 -12.00 -11.57
CA HIS A 7 -1.49 -13.17 -12.15
C HIS A 7 -2.44 -14.35 -12.42
N LEU A 8 -3.69 -14.27 -11.96
CA LEU A 8 -4.69 -15.31 -12.13
C LEU A 8 -5.58 -14.96 -13.33
N SER A 9 -5.47 -15.70 -14.41
CA SER A 9 -6.22 -15.46 -15.65
C SER A 9 -7.73 -15.73 -15.53
N ASN A 10 -8.12 -16.51 -14.53
CA ASN A 10 -9.52 -16.88 -14.23
C ASN A 10 -10.18 -15.97 -13.20
N VAL A 11 -9.52 -14.90 -12.75
CA VAL A 11 -10.06 -13.96 -11.76
C VAL A 11 -10.42 -12.65 -12.44
N MET A 12 -11.65 -12.20 -12.25
CA MET A 12 -12.15 -10.92 -12.74
C MET A 12 -12.59 -10.06 -11.56
N ILE A 13 -12.02 -8.87 -11.42
CA ILE A 13 -12.41 -7.92 -10.39
C ILE A 13 -13.49 -6.99 -10.96
N ARG A 14 -14.58 -6.85 -10.22
CA ARG A 14 -15.66 -5.90 -10.50
C ARG A 14 -15.91 -5.06 -9.26
N MET A 15 -16.28 -3.81 -9.48
CA MET A 15 -16.68 -2.90 -8.42
C MET A 15 -18.20 -2.80 -8.43
N VAL A 16 -18.78 -2.91 -7.26
CA VAL A 16 -20.18 -2.61 -6.97
C VAL A 16 -20.15 -1.51 -5.92
N GLU A 17 -20.87 -0.44 -6.17
CA GLU A 17 -20.95 0.69 -5.25
C GLU A 17 -21.75 0.27 -4.01
N ASP A 18 -21.16 0.42 -2.85
CA ASP A 18 -21.84 0.21 -1.58
C ASP A 18 -22.53 1.51 -1.17
N GLN A 19 -23.84 1.47 -1.00
CA GLN A 19 -24.64 2.64 -0.69
C GLN A 19 -24.82 2.86 0.82
N ALA A 20 -24.48 1.86 1.65
CA ALA A 20 -24.50 2.04 3.09
C ALA A 20 -23.24 2.75 3.59
N LEU A 21 -23.44 3.85 4.31
CA LEU A 21 -22.39 4.63 4.96
C LEU A 21 -22.27 4.29 6.44
N THR A 22 -23.31 3.75 7.05
CA THR A 22 -23.36 3.41 8.47
C THR A 22 -23.82 1.97 8.70
N LYS A 23 -23.57 1.46 9.90
CA LYS A 23 -23.95 0.11 10.28
C LYS A 23 -25.49 -0.06 10.31
N GLU A 24 -26.19 0.99 10.73
CA GLU A 24 -27.66 1.01 10.80
C GLU A 24 -28.29 0.87 9.40
N GLU A 25 -27.67 1.43 8.38
CA GLU A 25 -28.12 1.30 7.00
C GLU A 25 -27.99 -0.13 6.48
N TYR A 26 -26.95 -0.86 6.90
CA TYR A 26 -26.77 -2.30 6.59
C TYR A 26 -27.89 -3.17 7.17
N ASP A 27 -28.49 -2.77 8.28
CA ASP A 27 -29.57 -3.51 8.94
C ASP A 27 -30.96 -3.11 8.42
N THR A 28 -31.02 -2.20 7.44
CA THR A 28 -32.27 -1.76 6.81
C THR A 28 -32.89 -2.88 5.96
N PRO A 29 -34.20 -3.13 6.08
CA PRO A 29 -34.88 -4.07 5.23
C PRO A 29 -34.68 -3.77 3.74
N GLY A 30 -34.37 -4.80 2.95
CA GLY A 30 -34.15 -4.65 1.50
C GLY A 30 -32.75 -4.23 1.09
N TYR A 31 -31.88 -3.81 2.00
CA TYR A 31 -30.47 -3.46 1.68
C TYR A 31 -29.70 -4.62 1.07
N TRP A 32 -29.77 -5.79 1.69
CA TRP A 32 -29.09 -7.00 1.22
C TRP A 32 -29.65 -7.50 -0.12
N GLU A 33 -30.97 -7.41 -0.31
CA GLU A 33 -31.61 -7.76 -1.57
C GLU A 33 -31.21 -6.82 -2.70
N GLN A 34 -31.09 -5.52 -2.41
CA GLN A 34 -30.60 -4.56 -3.40
C GLN A 34 -29.15 -4.86 -3.76
N GLY A 35 -28.27 -5.03 -2.78
CA GLY A 35 -26.86 -5.37 -3.01
C GLY A 35 -26.69 -6.66 -3.83
N ALA A 36 -27.50 -7.68 -3.56
CA ALA A 36 -27.50 -8.92 -4.36
C ALA A 36 -27.95 -8.69 -5.80
N ARG A 37 -28.95 -7.82 -6.05
CA ARG A 37 -29.38 -7.44 -7.40
C ARG A 37 -28.28 -6.71 -8.14
N ASP A 38 -27.60 -5.77 -7.50
CA ASP A 38 -26.55 -4.97 -8.10
C ASP A 38 -25.33 -5.84 -8.45
N ILE A 39 -24.94 -6.78 -7.56
CA ILE A 39 -23.89 -7.77 -7.81
C ILE A 39 -24.26 -8.64 -9.03
N LYS A 40 -25.48 -9.19 -9.08
CA LYS A 40 -25.95 -10.00 -10.20
C LYS A 40 -25.93 -9.22 -11.51
N ALA A 41 -26.37 -7.95 -11.49
CA ALA A 41 -26.37 -7.08 -12.65
C ALA A 41 -24.95 -6.81 -13.19
N VAL A 42 -23.97 -6.56 -12.30
CA VAL A 42 -22.58 -6.33 -12.67
C VAL A 42 -21.91 -7.60 -13.21
N ILE A 43 -22.25 -8.78 -12.66
CA ILE A 43 -21.73 -10.06 -13.14
C ILE A 43 -22.29 -10.40 -14.51
N GLY A 44 -23.59 -10.17 -14.73
CA GLY A 44 -24.28 -10.38 -16.01
C GLY A 44 -24.33 -11.82 -16.49
N LYS A 45 -24.08 -12.78 -15.62
CA LYS A 45 -24.06 -14.24 -15.88
C LYS A 45 -24.70 -14.97 -14.71
N PRO A 46 -25.19 -16.22 -14.91
CA PRO A 46 -25.56 -17.08 -13.81
C PRO A 46 -24.42 -17.27 -12.82
N ILE A 47 -24.73 -17.33 -11.55
CA ILE A 47 -23.76 -17.51 -10.47
C ILE A 47 -23.89 -18.96 -9.99
N ASP A 48 -22.88 -19.78 -10.21
CA ASP A 48 -22.86 -21.20 -9.83
C ASP A 48 -22.60 -21.38 -8.33
N ALA A 49 -21.75 -20.53 -7.74
CA ALA A 49 -21.38 -20.60 -6.34
C ALA A 49 -21.15 -19.23 -5.71
N VAL A 50 -21.50 -19.09 -4.45
CA VAL A 50 -21.25 -17.92 -3.60
C VAL A 50 -20.48 -18.36 -2.37
N PHE A 51 -19.38 -17.69 -2.06
CA PHE A 51 -18.56 -17.97 -0.89
C PHE A 51 -18.86 -16.97 0.22
N CYS A 52 -19.11 -17.44 1.43
CA CYS A 52 -19.32 -16.60 2.61
C CYS A 52 -18.72 -17.24 3.87
N GLY A 53 -18.60 -16.44 4.94
CA GLY A 53 -18.10 -16.96 6.22
C GLY A 53 -19.15 -17.75 6.99
N THR A 54 -18.70 -18.64 7.87
CA THR A 54 -19.56 -19.43 8.76
C THR A 54 -20.43 -18.59 9.71
N ASP A 55 -20.17 -17.29 9.84
CA ASP A 55 -21.02 -16.33 10.59
C ASP A 55 -22.48 -16.32 10.08
N TYR A 56 -22.67 -16.65 8.81
CA TYR A 56 -23.97 -16.67 8.14
C TYR A 56 -24.57 -18.08 8.04
N LEU A 57 -23.86 -19.11 8.53
CA LEU A 57 -24.34 -20.49 8.52
C LEU A 57 -25.63 -20.61 9.32
N GLY A 58 -26.63 -21.21 8.71
CA GLY A 58 -27.94 -21.42 9.34
C GLY A 58 -28.86 -20.21 9.34
N THR A 59 -28.41 -19.03 8.82
CA THR A 59 -29.28 -17.86 8.67
C THR A 59 -30.21 -17.94 7.47
N GLY A 60 -29.91 -18.80 6.48
CA GLY A 60 -30.62 -18.89 5.21
C GLY A 60 -30.55 -17.63 4.33
N ARG A 61 -29.73 -16.62 4.74
CA ARG A 61 -29.66 -15.32 4.07
C ARG A 61 -29.11 -15.42 2.66
N PHE A 62 -27.97 -16.06 2.49
CA PHE A 62 -27.32 -16.16 1.18
C PHE A 62 -28.10 -17.08 0.23
N GLU A 63 -28.70 -18.13 0.73
CA GLU A 63 -29.61 -19.02 -0.02
C GLU A 63 -30.83 -18.24 -0.54
N ALA A 64 -31.40 -17.36 0.30
CA ALA A 64 -32.53 -16.51 -0.11
C ALA A 64 -32.12 -15.46 -1.16
N LEU A 65 -30.94 -14.86 -1.03
CA LEU A 65 -30.45 -13.83 -1.92
C LEU A 65 -30.05 -14.35 -3.31
N TYR A 66 -29.37 -15.52 -3.36
CA TYR A 66 -28.81 -16.02 -4.60
C TYR A 66 -29.63 -17.15 -5.22
N GLY A 67 -30.57 -17.73 -4.45
CA GLY A 67 -31.56 -18.68 -4.90
C GLY A 67 -31.04 -20.11 -5.07
N PRO A 68 -31.90 -21.03 -5.50
CA PRO A 68 -31.58 -22.47 -5.59
C PRO A 68 -30.59 -22.79 -6.72
N GLU A 69 -30.31 -21.82 -7.61
CA GLU A 69 -29.41 -21.97 -8.76
C GLU A 69 -27.94 -21.81 -8.36
N SER A 70 -27.67 -21.20 -7.18
CA SER A 70 -26.32 -20.95 -6.70
C SER A 70 -26.00 -21.79 -5.47
N GLN A 71 -24.89 -22.49 -5.47
CA GLN A 71 -24.38 -23.16 -4.28
C GLN A 71 -23.77 -22.15 -3.31
N VAL A 72 -24.26 -22.14 -2.05
CA VAL A 72 -23.61 -21.34 -0.99
C VAL A 72 -22.55 -22.19 -0.31
N ILE A 73 -21.30 -21.73 -0.35
CA ILE A 73 -20.14 -22.41 0.22
C ILE A 73 -19.65 -21.60 1.42
N TYR A 74 -19.73 -22.21 2.59
CA TYR A 74 -19.29 -21.62 3.85
C TYR A 74 -17.84 -21.99 4.13
N PHE A 75 -16.99 -21.01 4.39
CA PHE A 75 -15.62 -21.21 4.83
C PHE A 75 -15.46 -20.85 6.31
N ASP A 76 -14.69 -21.67 7.01
CA ASP A 76 -14.44 -21.49 8.43
C ASP A 76 -13.47 -20.30 8.64
N ARG A 77 -13.94 -19.27 9.33
CA ARG A 77 -13.12 -18.11 9.67
C ARG A 77 -12.04 -18.40 10.71
N SER A 78 -12.12 -19.51 11.43
CA SER A 78 -11.08 -19.90 12.37
C SER A 78 -9.77 -20.28 11.70
N GLU A 79 -9.79 -20.69 10.43
CA GLU A 79 -8.57 -20.94 9.62
C GLU A 79 -7.75 -19.67 9.38
N VAL A 80 -8.43 -18.52 9.27
CA VAL A 80 -7.78 -17.20 9.17
C VAL A 80 -8.46 -16.27 10.18
N PRO A 81 -8.02 -16.30 11.46
CA PRO A 81 -8.72 -15.67 12.57
C PRO A 81 -8.47 -14.15 12.63
N VAL A 82 -8.71 -13.47 11.51
CA VAL A 82 -8.57 -12.02 11.38
C VAL A 82 -9.61 -11.47 10.40
N CYS A 83 -10.14 -10.31 10.69
CA CYS A 83 -10.99 -9.59 9.74
C CYS A 83 -10.35 -8.24 9.32
N SER A 84 -10.90 -7.61 8.29
CA SER A 84 -10.41 -6.32 7.81
C SER A 84 -10.53 -5.21 8.87
N THR A 85 -11.46 -5.33 9.80
CA THR A 85 -11.62 -4.40 10.92
C THR A 85 -10.46 -4.51 11.90
N ASP A 86 -10.06 -5.73 12.24
CA ASP A 86 -8.91 -5.99 13.12
C ASP A 86 -7.61 -5.47 12.50
N ILE A 87 -7.41 -5.72 11.20
CA ILE A 87 -6.25 -5.22 10.47
C ILE A 87 -6.23 -3.68 10.46
N ARG A 88 -7.36 -3.02 10.21
CA ARG A 88 -7.42 -1.55 10.24
C ARG A 88 -7.19 -0.98 11.65
N ALA A 89 -7.66 -1.67 12.68
CA ALA A 89 -7.46 -1.26 14.06
C ALA A 89 -6.00 -1.41 14.50
N TRP A 90 -5.36 -2.52 14.14
CA TRP A 90 -3.97 -2.79 14.55
C TRP A 90 -3.20 -3.65 13.54
N ALA A 91 -2.86 -3.05 12.40
CA ALA A 91 -2.18 -3.73 11.30
C ALA A 91 -0.84 -4.38 11.71
N LEU A 92 -0.07 -3.72 12.58
CA LEU A 92 1.23 -4.23 13.01
C LEU A 92 1.12 -5.52 13.83
N GLY A 93 0.03 -5.71 14.58
CA GLY A 93 -0.24 -6.94 15.32
C GLY A 93 -0.75 -8.10 14.45
N HIS A 94 -1.36 -7.76 13.32
CA HIS A 94 -1.89 -8.72 12.35
C HIS A 94 -1.05 -8.83 11.08
N TRP A 95 0.23 -8.45 11.16
CA TRP A 95 1.12 -8.30 10.01
C TRP A 95 1.22 -9.52 9.12
N ASP A 96 1.23 -10.71 9.70
CA ASP A 96 1.42 -11.96 8.99
C ASP A 96 0.20 -12.35 8.13
N TYR A 97 -0.96 -11.76 8.43
CA TYR A 97 -2.19 -11.87 7.63
C TYR A 97 -2.29 -10.85 6.50
N ILE A 98 -1.38 -9.86 6.44
CA ILE A 98 -1.39 -8.83 5.41
C ILE A 98 -0.59 -9.32 4.19
N PRO A 99 -1.23 -9.49 3.02
CA PRO A 99 -0.51 -9.83 1.80
C PRO A 99 0.62 -8.84 1.51
N SER A 100 1.76 -9.32 1.02
CA SER A 100 2.95 -8.50 0.78
C SER A 100 2.67 -7.26 -0.08
N VAL A 101 1.82 -7.39 -1.09
CA VAL A 101 1.39 -6.29 -1.98
C VAL A 101 0.60 -5.19 -1.28
N CYS A 102 0.11 -5.43 -0.05
CA CYS A 102 -0.62 -4.47 0.76
C CYS A 102 0.24 -3.89 1.90
N ARG A 103 1.40 -4.47 2.15
CA ARG A 103 2.26 -4.09 3.30
C ARG A 103 2.81 -2.67 3.18
N ASP A 104 3.04 -2.18 1.96
CA ASP A 104 3.45 -0.79 1.73
C ASP A 104 2.50 0.22 2.38
N TYR A 105 1.19 -0.05 2.34
CA TYR A 105 0.18 0.81 2.95
C TYR A 105 0.24 0.83 4.50
N TYR A 106 0.60 -0.30 5.11
CA TYR A 106 0.58 -0.47 6.58
C TYR A 106 1.95 -0.33 7.24
N ALA A 107 3.04 -0.47 6.48
CA ALA A 107 4.39 -0.37 7.02
C ALA A 107 4.65 1.01 7.64
N ARG A 108 5.19 1.03 8.85
CA ARG A 108 5.63 2.29 9.48
C ARG A 108 6.98 2.68 8.92
N ARG A 109 7.06 3.86 8.32
CA ARG A 109 8.30 4.42 7.80
C ARG A 109 8.95 5.27 8.87
N VAL A 110 10.21 5.00 9.16
CA VAL A 110 11.04 5.75 10.10
C VAL A 110 12.17 6.39 9.31
N LEU A 111 12.07 7.71 9.16
CA LEU A 111 13.07 8.51 8.47
C LEU A 111 14.20 8.89 9.42
N VAL A 112 15.43 8.75 8.94
CA VAL A 112 16.63 9.21 9.66
C VAL A 112 17.22 10.38 8.90
N LEU A 113 17.11 11.57 9.48
CA LEU A 113 17.52 12.81 8.89
C LEU A 113 18.72 13.42 9.66
N GLY A 114 19.46 14.25 9.02
CA GLY A 114 20.60 14.99 9.61
C GLY A 114 21.65 15.36 8.57
N SER A 115 22.63 16.17 8.98
CA SER A 115 23.73 16.61 8.13
C SER A 115 24.60 15.44 7.66
N GLU A 116 25.44 15.70 6.68
CA GLU A 116 26.39 14.72 6.16
C GLU A 116 27.33 14.20 7.23
N SER A 117 27.86 12.99 6.99
CA SER A 117 28.87 12.35 7.84
C SER A 117 28.48 12.15 9.31
N THR A 118 27.19 12.29 9.68
CA THR A 118 26.70 12.10 11.07
C THR A 118 26.37 10.65 11.40
N GLY A 119 26.59 9.71 10.49
CA GLY A 119 26.38 8.27 10.72
C GLY A 119 24.96 7.78 10.44
N LYS A 120 24.11 8.56 9.75
CA LYS A 120 22.72 8.18 9.40
C LYS A 120 22.61 6.80 8.76
N SER A 121 23.35 6.58 7.68
CA SER A 121 23.33 5.31 6.93
C SER A 121 23.74 4.12 7.78
N THR A 122 24.72 4.30 8.69
CA THR A 122 25.13 3.28 9.64
C THR A 122 24.00 2.99 10.65
N LEU A 123 23.37 4.03 11.16
CA LEU A 123 22.24 3.92 12.10
C LEU A 123 21.06 3.20 11.46
N VAL A 124 20.65 3.61 10.26
CA VAL A 124 19.55 3.00 9.49
C VAL A 124 19.77 1.51 9.29
N ARG A 125 20.98 1.13 8.87
CA ARG A 125 21.37 -0.28 8.67
C ARG A 125 21.32 -1.08 9.96
N ASN A 126 21.86 -0.53 11.05
CA ASN A 126 21.89 -1.19 12.36
C ASN A 126 20.47 -1.34 12.95
N LEU A 127 19.61 -0.33 12.78
CA LEU A 127 18.21 -0.42 13.18
C LEU A 127 17.47 -1.50 12.39
N ALA A 128 17.66 -1.55 11.07
CA ALA A 128 17.06 -2.59 10.25
C ALA A 128 17.46 -4.00 10.70
N LEU A 129 18.73 -4.21 11.01
CA LEU A 129 19.20 -5.48 11.58
C LEU A 129 18.57 -5.77 12.94
N ALA A 130 18.54 -4.79 13.85
CA ALA A 130 17.99 -4.96 15.19
C ALA A 130 16.50 -5.30 15.19
N TYR A 131 15.74 -4.74 14.24
CA TYR A 131 14.30 -4.98 14.10
C TYR A 131 13.97 -6.10 13.11
N ASN A 132 14.97 -6.79 12.58
CA ASN A 132 14.80 -7.84 11.56
C ASN A 132 13.91 -7.39 10.40
N THR A 133 14.26 -6.25 9.81
CA THR A 133 13.53 -5.64 8.71
C THR A 133 14.47 -5.08 7.64
N ASN A 134 13.91 -4.52 6.59
CA ASN A 134 14.65 -3.90 5.51
C ASN A 134 14.89 -2.40 5.78
N TYR A 135 15.79 -1.82 4.99
CA TYR A 135 16.03 -0.39 4.96
C TYR A 135 16.15 0.10 3.51
N VAL A 136 15.99 1.39 3.33
CA VAL A 136 16.25 2.08 2.06
C VAL A 136 17.44 3.01 2.26
N SER A 137 18.45 2.85 1.42
CA SER A 137 19.59 3.77 1.36
C SER A 137 19.23 5.05 0.63
N GLU A 138 20.02 6.08 0.85
CA GLU A 138 19.91 7.37 0.15
C GLU A 138 20.20 7.19 -1.34
N ALA A 139 19.24 7.56 -2.19
CA ALA A 139 19.39 7.48 -3.65
C ALA A 139 20.41 8.52 -4.17
N GLY A 140 20.49 9.68 -3.53
CA GLY A 140 21.36 10.77 -3.95
C GLY A 140 22.85 10.46 -3.93
N ARG A 141 23.29 9.55 -3.05
CA ARG A 141 24.68 9.14 -2.98
C ARG A 141 25.15 8.46 -4.26
N ASP A 142 24.39 7.49 -4.74
CA ASP A 142 24.74 6.75 -5.95
C ASP A 142 24.76 7.68 -7.16
N THR A 143 23.83 8.63 -7.23
CA THR A 143 23.77 9.62 -8.32
C THR A 143 24.93 10.60 -8.25
N CYS A 144 25.28 11.08 -7.07
CA CYS A 144 26.45 11.95 -6.86
C CYS A 144 27.77 11.26 -7.27
N ASP A 145 27.95 10.01 -6.87
CA ASP A 145 29.11 9.21 -7.26
C ASP A 145 29.16 9.00 -8.79
N TYR A 146 28.02 8.76 -9.41
CA TYR A 146 27.92 8.60 -10.86
C TYR A 146 28.18 9.90 -11.62
N ALA A 147 27.69 11.03 -11.13
CA ALA A 147 27.95 12.35 -11.70
C ALA A 147 29.43 12.77 -11.58
N GLY A 148 30.18 12.19 -10.64
CA GLY A 148 31.56 12.51 -10.36
C GLY A 148 31.76 13.60 -9.29
N GLY A 149 30.69 13.94 -8.57
CA GLY A 149 30.68 14.88 -7.46
C GLY A 149 29.46 15.81 -7.45
N GLU A 150 29.21 16.41 -6.30
CA GLU A 150 28.03 17.28 -6.10
C GLU A 150 27.98 18.46 -7.05
N ASP A 151 29.14 19.08 -7.33
CA ASP A 151 29.24 20.26 -8.20
C ASP A 151 28.92 19.95 -9.68
N LEU A 152 28.87 18.68 -10.04
CA LEU A 152 28.55 18.22 -11.40
C LEU A 152 27.12 17.78 -11.58
N MET A 153 26.35 17.71 -10.49
CA MET A 153 24.93 17.33 -10.54
C MET A 153 24.10 18.38 -11.26
N ILE A 154 23.18 17.92 -12.08
CA ILE A 154 22.21 18.74 -12.81
C ILE A 154 20.81 18.54 -12.26
N ALA A 155 19.84 19.32 -12.72
CA ALA A 155 18.46 19.26 -12.23
C ALA A 155 17.83 17.89 -12.42
N GLU A 156 18.11 17.23 -13.54
CA GLU A 156 17.63 15.89 -13.89
C GLU A 156 18.07 14.83 -12.88
N ASP A 157 19.29 14.96 -12.35
CA ASP A 157 19.80 14.06 -11.30
C ASP A 157 18.97 14.16 -10.02
N LEU A 158 18.55 15.38 -9.66
CA LEU A 158 17.70 15.62 -8.50
C LEU A 158 16.29 15.09 -8.71
N TYR A 159 15.73 15.20 -9.93
CA TYR A 159 14.43 14.61 -10.28
C TYR A 159 14.51 13.09 -10.18
N GLU A 160 15.57 12.49 -10.71
CA GLU A 160 15.80 11.06 -10.63
C GLU A 160 15.91 10.58 -9.17
N ASN A 161 16.63 11.31 -8.33
CA ASN A 161 16.77 11.00 -6.91
C ASN A 161 15.42 10.95 -6.20
N LEU A 162 14.56 11.96 -6.42
CA LEU A 162 13.21 11.99 -5.86
C LEU A 162 12.40 10.75 -6.27
N LEU A 163 12.38 10.44 -7.56
CA LEU A 163 11.63 9.31 -8.10
C LEU A 163 12.19 7.96 -7.64
N ARG A 164 13.51 7.79 -7.67
CA ARG A 164 14.18 6.57 -7.19
C ARG A 164 13.93 6.33 -5.72
N GLN A 165 14.07 7.35 -4.88
CA GLN A 165 13.80 7.23 -3.46
C GLN A 165 12.37 6.76 -3.21
N LYS A 166 11.39 7.35 -3.90
CA LYS A 166 9.99 6.91 -3.82
C LYS A 166 9.79 5.46 -4.23
N ILE A 167 10.34 5.07 -5.39
CA ILE A 167 10.23 3.70 -5.90
C ILE A 167 10.86 2.72 -4.92
N ASN A 168 12.07 3.02 -4.44
CA ASN A 168 12.79 2.18 -3.48
C ASN A 168 12.00 1.99 -2.18
N VAL A 169 11.40 3.07 -1.66
CA VAL A 169 10.54 3.01 -0.47
C VAL A 169 9.33 2.12 -0.72
N MET A 170 8.62 2.30 -1.83
CA MET A 170 7.43 1.51 -2.16
C MET A 170 7.75 0.03 -2.34
N GLU A 171 8.81 -0.31 -3.08
CA GLU A 171 9.17 -1.70 -3.32
C GLU A 171 9.70 -2.37 -2.05
N THR A 172 10.55 -1.69 -1.29
CA THR A 172 11.12 -2.25 -0.07
C THR A 172 10.07 -2.41 1.02
N SER A 173 9.09 -1.52 1.12
CA SER A 173 7.99 -1.61 2.09
C SER A 173 7.18 -2.91 1.98
N LYS A 174 7.03 -3.44 0.77
CA LYS A 174 6.30 -4.70 0.52
C LYS A 174 6.96 -5.90 1.22
N HIS A 175 8.26 -5.82 1.44
CA HIS A 175 9.08 -6.88 2.02
C HIS A 175 9.56 -6.56 3.44
N SER A 176 9.14 -5.42 4.00
CA SER A 176 9.51 -4.99 5.35
C SER A 176 8.78 -5.79 6.41
N ASN A 177 9.39 -5.91 7.58
CA ASN A 177 8.76 -6.49 8.75
C ASN A 177 8.20 -5.37 9.64
N ARG A 178 6.99 -4.90 9.36
CA ARG A 178 6.22 -3.88 10.12
C ARG A 178 6.78 -2.46 10.03
N ILE A 179 8.10 -2.31 10.05
CA ILE A 179 8.81 -1.02 10.04
C ILE A 179 9.80 -1.02 8.90
N LEU A 180 9.90 0.09 8.20
CA LEU A 180 10.92 0.36 7.20
C LEU A 180 11.76 1.54 7.66
N PHE A 181 13.06 1.37 7.76
CA PHE A 181 13.99 2.47 8.01
C PHE A 181 14.46 3.08 6.69
N VAL A 182 14.44 4.41 6.61
CA VAL A 182 14.75 5.13 5.37
C VAL A 182 15.84 6.15 5.68
N ASP A 183 16.94 6.07 4.92
CA ASP A 183 18.02 7.03 4.96
C ASP A 183 17.66 8.21 4.06
N THR A 184 17.37 9.34 4.66
CA THR A 184 16.92 10.58 4.02
C THR A 184 15.54 10.47 3.32
N ASP A 185 15.06 11.58 2.80
CA ASP A 185 13.76 11.68 2.14
C ASP A 185 13.73 12.78 1.06
N ALA A 186 12.53 13.01 0.50
CA ALA A 186 12.28 14.03 -0.51
C ALA A 186 12.58 15.46 0.01
N VAL A 187 12.39 15.72 1.31
CA VAL A 187 12.68 17.05 1.91
C VAL A 187 14.18 17.36 1.86
N THR A 188 15.00 16.35 2.13
CA THR A 188 16.47 16.49 2.03
C THR A 188 16.90 16.74 0.59
N THR A 189 16.36 16.00 -0.38
CA THR A 189 16.65 16.26 -1.80
C THR A 189 16.18 17.64 -2.23
N LEU A 190 15.03 18.10 -1.75
CA LEU A 190 14.55 19.46 -2.01
C LEU A 190 15.48 20.53 -1.41
N PHE A 191 15.98 20.30 -0.20
CA PHE A 191 16.98 21.19 0.41
C PHE A 191 18.22 21.29 -0.47
N TYR A 192 18.79 20.18 -0.93
CA TYR A 192 19.92 20.18 -1.83
C TYR A 192 19.63 20.83 -3.19
N SER A 193 18.41 20.70 -3.70
CA SER A 193 18.01 21.34 -4.95
C SER A 193 18.11 22.88 -4.85
N HIS A 194 17.70 23.44 -3.73
CA HIS A 194 17.86 24.89 -3.50
C HIS A 194 19.33 25.32 -3.44
N PHE A 195 20.18 24.47 -2.88
CA PHE A 195 21.60 24.75 -2.78
C PHE A 195 22.32 24.63 -4.13
N LEU A 196 22.05 23.54 -4.87
CA LEU A 196 22.75 23.22 -6.13
C LEU A 196 22.22 24.00 -7.33
N LEU A 197 20.92 24.24 -7.40
CA LEU A 197 20.31 24.92 -8.56
C LEU A 197 20.29 26.43 -8.44
N GLY A 198 20.46 26.98 -7.24
CA GLY A 198 20.55 28.45 -7.03
C GLY A 198 19.34 29.19 -7.61
N ASP A 199 19.57 30.02 -8.61
CA ASP A 199 18.57 30.91 -9.24
C ASP A 199 17.74 30.23 -10.36
N LYS A 200 17.90 28.94 -10.60
CA LYS A 200 17.17 28.20 -11.64
C LYS A 200 15.73 27.90 -11.19
N GLN A 201 14.87 28.91 -11.25
CA GLN A 201 13.50 28.87 -10.70
C GLN A 201 12.59 27.82 -11.34
N GLN A 202 12.76 27.51 -12.64
CA GLN A 202 11.95 26.49 -13.31
C GLN A 202 12.26 25.11 -12.80
N GLU A 203 13.52 24.76 -12.69
CA GLU A 203 14.04 23.50 -12.19
C GLU A 203 13.65 23.29 -10.71
N LEU A 204 13.79 24.34 -9.88
CA LEU A 204 13.34 24.32 -8.48
C LEU A 204 11.83 24.08 -8.36
N THR A 205 11.04 24.69 -9.24
CA THR A 205 9.59 24.45 -9.26
C THR A 205 9.26 22.98 -9.58
N VAL A 206 10.00 22.36 -10.49
CA VAL A 206 9.80 20.94 -10.81
C VAL A 206 10.19 20.06 -9.62
N CYS A 207 11.36 20.29 -9.00
CA CYS A 207 11.76 19.59 -7.78
C CYS A 207 10.70 19.68 -6.68
N THR A 208 10.20 20.89 -6.42
CA THR A 208 9.17 21.13 -5.39
C THR A 208 7.91 20.33 -5.68
N LYS A 209 7.39 20.40 -6.90
CA LYS A 209 6.18 19.65 -7.29
C LYS A 209 6.37 18.15 -7.21
N LEU A 210 7.54 17.64 -7.59
CA LEU A 210 7.85 16.22 -7.45
C LEU A 210 7.92 15.81 -5.97
N ALA A 211 8.58 16.59 -5.14
CA ALA A 211 8.68 16.31 -3.71
C ALA A 211 7.32 16.35 -3.00
N GLU A 212 6.43 17.27 -3.39
CA GLU A 212 5.06 17.36 -2.87
C GLU A 212 4.17 16.17 -3.32
N ALA A 213 4.44 15.59 -4.48
CA ALA A 213 3.68 14.48 -5.05
C ALA A 213 4.11 13.10 -4.50
N ILE A 214 5.24 13.05 -3.81
CA ILE A 214 5.86 11.82 -3.29
C ILE A 214 5.51 11.58 -1.83
#